data_3ee69a121e4487a41c152f2c84ca9fa7
#
_entry.id   3ee69a121e4487a41c152f2c84ca9fa7
#
_cell.length_a   1.000
_cell.length_b   1.000
_cell.length_c   1.000
_cell.angle_alpha   90.00
_cell.angle_beta   90.00
_cell.angle_gamma   90.00
#
_symmetry.space_group_name_H-M   'P 1'
#
loop_
_entity.id
_entity.type
_entity.pdbx_description
1 polymer ?
#
loop_
_entity_poly.entity_id
_entity_poly.type
_entity_poly.pdbx_seq_one_letter_code
_entity_poly.pdbx_strand_id
1 'polypeptide(L)'
;MDNRKYERESAEALRQEQQESVRRLREFPTFAKFSDSDLKKLVEAAHRTSTSGPWPLIREQTPSDACYILLSGEAGVYVGNERIAVVGAGEIIGENALRRGKLRNATVTTTGRAEVLHIEREDLERLIAEIRALRETLDETVSRHVPASATAE
;
A
#
# COMPACT_ATOMS: atom_id res chain seq x y z
N MET A 1 24.97 21.70 20.93
CA MET A 1 23.77 20.91 20.63
C MET A 1 24.19 19.46 20.32
N ASP A 2 23.63 18.50 21.02
CA ASP A 2 24.04 17.09 20.85
C ASP A 2 23.22 16.41 19.78
N ASN A 3 23.79 16.25 18.58
CA ASN A 3 23.14 15.59 17.45
C ASN A 3 22.80 14.14 17.74
N ARG A 4 23.57 13.47 18.62
CA ARG A 4 23.31 12.08 18.96
C ARG A 4 22.01 11.90 19.74
N LYS A 5 21.66 12.86 20.58
CA LYS A 5 20.38 12.84 21.28
C LYS A 5 19.22 12.95 20.29
N TYR A 6 19.32 13.90 19.37
CA TYR A 6 18.31 14.11 18.33
C TYR A 6 18.16 12.86 17.46
N GLU A 7 19.26 12.26 17.03
CA GLU A 7 19.24 11.05 16.20
C GLU A 7 18.59 9.87 16.94
N ARG A 8 18.85 9.72 18.24
CA ARG A 8 18.23 8.66 19.04
C ARG A 8 16.72 8.86 19.18
N GLU A 9 16.28 10.08 19.41
CA GLU A 9 14.88 10.42 19.53
C GLU A 9 14.15 10.18 18.22
N SER A 10 14.76 10.55 17.09
CA SER A 10 14.19 10.31 15.75
C SER A 10 14.09 8.83 15.43
N ALA A 11 15.11 8.05 15.77
CA ALA A 11 15.11 6.61 15.57
C ALA A 11 14.06 5.92 16.44
N GLU A 12 13.88 6.39 17.67
CA GLU A 12 12.87 5.88 18.59
C GLU A 12 11.46 6.17 18.08
N ALA A 13 11.23 7.39 17.59
CA ALA A 13 9.93 7.79 17.03
C ALA A 13 9.60 6.93 15.81
N LEU A 14 10.57 6.68 14.93
CA LEU A 14 10.37 5.82 13.76
C LEU A 14 10.04 4.39 14.18
N ARG A 15 10.75 3.87 15.17
CA ARG A 15 10.50 2.50 15.66
C ARG A 15 9.09 2.37 16.21
N GLN A 16 8.63 3.36 16.98
CA GLN A 16 7.28 3.37 17.54
C GLN A 16 6.24 3.44 16.44
N GLU A 17 6.47 4.26 15.42
CA GLU A 17 5.57 4.35 14.27
C GLU A 17 5.48 3.01 13.54
N GLN A 18 6.61 2.35 13.34
CA GLN A 18 6.65 1.05 12.68
C GLN A 18 5.93 -0.01 13.50
N GLN A 19 6.10 -0.02 14.81
CA GLN A 19 5.40 -0.94 15.70
C GLN A 19 3.87 -0.73 15.64
N GLU A 20 3.44 0.52 15.61
CA GLU A 20 2.02 0.85 15.45
C GLU A 20 1.50 0.38 14.10
N SER A 21 2.27 0.58 13.03
CA SER A 21 1.88 0.12 11.70
C SER A 21 1.71 -1.40 11.66
N VAL A 22 2.62 -2.14 12.29
CA VAL A 22 2.51 -3.61 12.39
C VAL A 22 1.23 -3.99 13.12
N ARG A 23 0.91 -3.33 14.24
CA ARG A 23 -0.32 -3.62 14.98
C ARG A 23 -1.56 -3.38 14.14
N ARG A 24 -1.58 -2.30 13.36
CA ARG A 24 -2.71 -2.00 12.46
C ARG A 24 -2.87 -3.04 11.38
N LEU A 25 -1.77 -3.42 10.73
CA LEU A 25 -1.82 -4.44 9.69
C LEU A 25 -2.33 -5.76 10.22
N ARG A 26 -1.95 -6.12 11.46
CA ARG A 26 -2.38 -7.36 12.10
C ARG A 26 -3.90 -7.45 12.23
N GLU A 27 -4.59 -6.33 12.36
CA GLU A 27 -6.04 -6.29 12.51
C GLU A 27 -6.80 -6.53 11.19
N PHE A 28 -6.14 -6.37 10.05
CA PHE A 28 -6.79 -6.55 8.76
C PHE A 28 -6.75 -8.00 8.29
N PRO A 29 -7.89 -8.55 7.83
CA PRO A 29 -7.92 -9.92 7.30
C PRO A 29 -6.93 -10.17 6.18
N THR A 30 -6.62 -9.15 5.38
CA THR A 30 -5.64 -9.22 4.29
C THR A 30 -4.31 -9.80 4.77
N PHE A 31 -3.89 -9.48 6.00
CA PHE A 31 -2.58 -9.84 6.53
C PHE A 31 -2.63 -10.97 7.55
N ALA A 32 -3.74 -11.71 7.60
CA ALA A 32 -3.93 -12.77 8.60
C ALA A 32 -2.87 -13.87 8.54
N LYS A 33 -2.36 -14.17 7.35
CA LYS A 33 -1.36 -15.23 7.15
C LYS A 33 0.09 -14.78 7.38
N PHE A 34 0.30 -13.47 7.60
CA PHE A 34 1.63 -12.94 7.80
C PHE A 34 2.10 -13.18 9.24
N SER A 35 3.36 -13.58 9.38
CA SER A 35 4.00 -13.63 10.70
C SER A 35 4.33 -12.21 11.16
N ASP A 36 4.64 -12.05 12.45
CA ASP A 36 5.09 -10.75 12.96
C ASP A 36 6.37 -10.29 12.28
N SER A 37 7.27 -11.23 11.99
CA SER A 37 8.50 -10.95 11.25
C SER A 37 8.20 -10.46 9.82
N ASP A 38 7.22 -11.08 9.16
CA ASP A 38 6.79 -10.67 7.81
C ASP A 38 6.25 -9.24 7.82
N LEU A 39 5.39 -8.92 8.77
CA LEU A 39 4.80 -7.58 8.88
C LEU A 39 5.87 -6.53 9.20
N LYS A 40 6.84 -6.89 10.02
CA LYS A 40 7.95 -6.01 10.35
C LYS A 40 8.78 -5.69 9.10
N LYS A 41 9.10 -6.70 8.30
CA LYS A 41 9.83 -6.50 7.04
C LYS A 41 9.07 -5.59 6.09
N LEU A 42 7.77 -5.81 5.97
CA LEU A 42 6.91 -5.01 5.11
C LEU A 42 6.91 -3.54 5.53
N VAL A 43 6.71 -3.29 6.82
CA VAL A 43 6.64 -1.94 7.37
C VAL A 43 7.99 -1.22 7.27
N GLU A 44 9.10 -1.93 7.51
CA GLU A 44 10.43 -1.34 7.40
C GLU A 44 10.78 -0.92 5.97
N ALA A 45 10.25 -1.62 4.98
CA ALA A 45 10.47 -1.30 3.57
C ALA A 45 9.55 -0.19 3.05
N ALA A 46 8.52 0.17 3.79
CA ALA A 46 7.51 1.15 3.38
C ALA A 46 7.78 2.53 3.98
N HIS A 47 7.20 3.54 3.33
CA HIS A 47 7.17 4.90 3.86
C HIS A 47 5.74 5.23 4.25
N ARG A 48 5.53 5.60 5.51
CA ARG A 48 4.21 5.97 6.00
C ARG A 48 3.97 7.46 5.75
N THR A 49 2.85 7.76 5.08
CA THR A 49 2.44 9.14 4.81
C THR A 49 0.96 9.30 5.16
N SER A 50 0.57 10.56 5.40
CA SER A 50 -0.82 10.91 5.69
C SER A 50 -1.29 12.00 4.73
N THR A 51 -2.58 11.97 4.42
CA THR A 51 -3.22 13.05 3.68
C THR A 51 -4.24 13.71 4.58
N SER A 52 -4.34 15.04 4.51
CA SER A 52 -5.32 15.79 5.30
C SER A 52 -6.65 15.96 4.59
N GLY A 53 -6.70 15.68 3.30
CA GLY A 53 -7.90 15.77 2.47
C GLY A 53 -7.75 14.89 1.25
N PRO A 54 -8.64 15.00 0.26
CA PRO A 54 -8.57 14.20 -0.96
C PRO A 54 -7.21 14.38 -1.66
N TRP A 55 -6.60 13.27 -2.05
CA TRP A 55 -5.28 13.28 -2.68
C TRP A 55 -5.17 12.13 -3.69
N PRO A 56 -4.68 12.38 -4.91
CA PRO A 56 -4.46 11.31 -5.88
C PRO A 56 -3.19 10.52 -5.54
N LEU A 57 -3.37 9.28 -5.11
CA LEU A 57 -2.26 8.36 -4.87
C LEU A 57 -1.71 7.83 -6.18
N ILE A 58 -2.61 7.56 -7.12
CA ILE A 58 -2.31 6.97 -8.42
C ILE A 58 -3.05 7.76 -9.48
N ARG A 59 -2.37 8.08 -10.57
CA ARG A 59 -2.98 8.75 -11.72
C ARG A 59 -3.00 7.82 -12.92
N GLU A 60 -4.14 7.76 -13.57
CA GLU A 60 -4.37 6.99 -14.78
C GLU A 60 -3.34 7.35 -15.87
N GLN A 61 -2.87 6.35 -16.62
CA GLN A 61 -1.93 6.50 -17.73
C GLN A 61 -0.54 6.98 -17.35
N THR A 62 -0.20 6.91 -16.06
CA THR A 62 1.17 7.21 -15.61
C THR A 62 1.94 5.92 -15.36
N PRO A 63 3.29 5.97 -15.37
CA PRO A 63 4.10 4.80 -15.07
C PRO A 63 3.87 4.30 -13.64
N SER A 64 3.95 2.97 -13.47
CA SER A 64 3.81 2.33 -12.17
C SER A 64 5.17 2.26 -11.49
N ASP A 65 5.33 2.97 -10.40
CA ASP A 65 6.59 3.03 -9.64
C ASP A 65 6.46 2.62 -8.19
N ALA A 66 5.23 2.53 -7.68
CA ALA A 66 4.98 2.18 -6.28
C ALA A 66 3.59 1.56 -6.11
N CYS A 67 3.41 0.84 -5.00
CA CYS A 67 2.08 0.44 -4.56
C CYS A 67 1.82 0.99 -3.16
N TYR A 68 0.59 0.88 -2.69
CA TYR A 68 0.16 1.47 -1.43
C TYR A 68 -0.65 0.47 -0.62
N ILE A 69 -0.53 0.56 0.70
CA ILE A 69 -1.43 -0.14 1.62
C ILE A 69 -2.17 0.94 2.39
N LEU A 70 -3.48 0.89 2.37
CA LEU A 70 -4.31 1.88 3.07
C LEU A 70 -4.43 1.45 4.54
N LEU A 71 -3.86 2.25 5.44
CA LEU A 71 -3.92 1.99 6.89
C LEU A 71 -5.19 2.55 7.52
N SER A 72 -5.68 3.68 7.00
CA SER A 72 -6.93 4.29 7.47
C SER A 72 -7.51 5.14 6.36
N GLY A 73 -8.81 5.38 6.42
CA GLY A 73 -9.53 6.13 5.41
C GLY A 73 -9.98 5.25 4.26
N GLU A 74 -10.38 5.88 3.17
CA GLU A 74 -10.80 5.17 1.96
C GLU A 74 -10.42 5.96 0.72
N ALA A 75 -10.46 5.29 -0.43
CA ALA A 75 -10.11 5.90 -1.69
C ALA A 75 -11.09 5.48 -2.78
N GLY A 76 -11.40 6.41 -3.68
CA GLY A 76 -12.20 6.11 -4.86
C GLY A 76 -11.30 5.73 -6.03
N VAL A 77 -11.76 4.77 -6.82
CA VAL A 77 -11.09 4.33 -8.04
C VAL A 77 -11.88 4.84 -9.23
N TYR A 78 -11.20 5.56 -10.12
CA TYR A 78 -11.83 6.25 -11.26
C TYR A 78 -11.19 5.83 -12.57
N VAL A 79 -12.04 5.64 -13.58
CA VAL A 79 -11.59 5.54 -14.97
C VAL A 79 -12.24 6.71 -15.69
N GLY A 80 -11.43 7.63 -16.19
CA GLY A 80 -11.94 8.91 -16.65
C GLY A 80 -12.58 9.66 -15.48
N ASN A 81 -13.80 10.08 -15.64
CA ASN A 81 -14.56 10.77 -14.60
C ASN A 81 -15.51 9.87 -13.83
N GLU A 82 -15.51 8.58 -14.13
CA GLU A 82 -16.44 7.63 -13.52
C GLU A 82 -15.79 6.88 -12.36
N ARG A 83 -16.44 6.92 -11.19
CA ARG A 83 -15.99 6.14 -10.04
C ARG A 83 -16.49 4.70 -10.23
N ILE A 84 -15.54 3.78 -10.35
CA ILE A 84 -15.84 2.36 -10.59
C ILE A 84 -15.74 1.51 -9.32
N ALA A 85 -15.08 2.00 -8.28
CA ALA A 85 -14.92 1.25 -7.04
C ALA A 85 -14.52 2.18 -5.89
N VAL A 86 -14.63 1.66 -4.68
CA VAL A 86 -14.11 2.28 -3.46
C VAL A 86 -13.26 1.23 -2.77
N VAL A 87 -12.07 1.61 -2.32
CA VAL A 87 -11.17 0.73 -1.56
C VAL A 87 -11.05 1.27 -0.15
N GLY A 88 -10.99 0.37 0.80
CA GLY A 88 -10.94 0.70 2.22
C GLY A 88 -9.65 0.29 2.90
N ALA A 89 -9.57 0.58 4.19
CA ALA A 89 -8.40 0.24 4.99
C ALA A 89 -8.10 -1.26 4.95
N GLY A 90 -6.83 -1.60 4.88
CA GLY A 90 -6.35 -2.97 4.76
C GLY A 90 -6.15 -3.44 3.33
N GLU A 91 -6.56 -2.68 2.33
CA GLU A 91 -6.40 -3.06 0.94
C GLU A 91 -5.05 -2.60 0.37
N ILE A 92 -4.52 -3.41 -0.54
CA ILE A 92 -3.29 -3.13 -1.26
C ILE A 92 -3.68 -2.55 -2.62
N ILE A 93 -3.15 -1.38 -2.94
CA ILE A 93 -3.56 -0.59 -4.09
C ILE A 93 -2.41 -0.45 -5.09
N GLY A 94 -2.69 -0.73 -6.36
CA GLY A 94 -1.76 -0.44 -7.44
C GLY A 94 -0.66 -1.47 -7.67
N GLU A 95 -0.70 -2.61 -6.98
CA GLU A 95 0.33 -3.64 -7.10
C GLU A 95 0.29 -4.36 -8.44
N ASN A 96 -0.89 -4.49 -9.04
CA ASN A 96 -1.06 -5.25 -10.28
C ASN A 96 -0.31 -4.59 -11.45
N ALA A 97 -0.53 -3.29 -11.68
CA ALA A 97 0.19 -2.55 -12.72
C ALA A 97 1.69 -2.53 -12.44
N LEU A 98 2.07 -2.41 -11.16
CA LEU A 98 3.46 -2.39 -10.75
C LEU A 98 4.16 -3.72 -11.07
N ARG A 99 3.53 -4.85 -10.72
CA ARG A 99 4.08 -6.19 -10.99
C ARG A 99 4.21 -6.46 -12.49
N ARG A 100 3.29 -5.97 -13.28
CA ARG A 100 3.27 -6.19 -14.74
C ARG A 100 4.08 -5.17 -15.52
N GLY A 101 4.60 -4.12 -14.87
CA GLY A 101 5.34 -3.06 -15.54
C GLY A 101 4.49 -2.26 -16.53
N LYS A 102 3.20 -2.13 -16.28
CA LYS A 102 2.26 -1.44 -17.15
C LYS A 102 1.93 -0.05 -16.63
N LEU A 103 1.38 0.78 -17.52
CA LEU A 103 0.81 2.07 -17.11
C LEU A 103 -0.39 1.83 -16.20
N ARG A 104 -0.67 2.80 -15.34
CA ARG A 104 -1.84 2.77 -14.47
C ARG A 104 -3.12 2.79 -15.29
N ASN A 105 -4.05 1.89 -14.98
CA ASN A 105 -5.32 1.79 -15.69
C ASN A 105 -6.46 2.56 -15.01
N ALA A 106 -6.19 3.16 -13.88
CA ALA A 106 -7.18 3.92 -13.12
C ALA A 106 -6.50 4.98 -12.26
N THR A 107 -7.27 5.98 -11.89
CA THR A 107 -6.87 6.98 -10.90
C THR A 107 -7.43 6.57 -9.56
N VAL A 108 -6.60 6.62 -8.51
CA VAL A 108 -7.03 6.30 -7.13
C VAL A 108 -6.80 7.53 -6.28
N THR A 109 -7.89 8.10 -5.75
CA THR A 109 -7.86 9.33 -4.97
C THR A 109 -8.48 9.07 -3.61
N THR A 110 -7.78 9.46 -2.54
CA THR A 110 -8.35 9.37 -1.20
C THR A 110 -9.59 10.28 -1.11
N THR A 111 -10.61 9.84 -0.37
CA THR A 111 -11.85 10.61 -0.25
C THR A 111 -11.76 11.71 0.81
N GLY A 112 -10.78 11.60 1.70
CA GLY A 112 -10.54 12.55 2.77
C GLY A 112 -9.23 12.21 3.47
N ARG A 113 -9.18 12.43 4.78
CA ARG A 113 -8.00 12.08 5.56
C ARG A 113 -7.72 10.57 5.45
N ALA A 114 -6.47 10.23 5.17
CA ALA A 114 -6.05 8.84 5.05
C ALA A 114 -4.60 8.69 5.48
N GLU A 115 -4.26 7.47 5.91
CA GLU A 115 -2.87 7.09 6.18
C GLU A 115 -2.53 5.91 5.29
N VAL A 116 -1.38 5.97 4.64
CA VAL A 116 -0.96 4.94 3.68
C VAL A 116 0.48 4.53 3.92
N LEU A 117 0.79 3.29 3.57
CA LEU A 117 2.16 2.81 3.45
C LEU A 117 2.49 2.81 1.96
N HIS A 118 3.54 3.53 1.59
CA HIS A 118 4.04 3.63 0.22
C HIS A 118 5.20 2.67 0.06
N ILE A 119 5.12 1.78 -0.93
CA ILE A 119 6.14 0.76 -1.20
C ILE A 119 6.63 0.91 -2.63
N GLU A 120 7.92 1.19 -2.82
CA GLU A 120 8.49 1.33 -4.14
C GLU A 120 8.64 -0.03 -4.83
N ARG A 121 8.70 -0.01 -6.17
CA ARG A 121 8.78 -1.22 -7.00
C ARG A 121 9.86 -2.19 -6.53
N GLU A 122 11.07 -1.68 -6.33
CA GLU A 122 12.23 -2.51 -5.97
C GLU A 122 12.02 -3.19 -4.61
N ASP A 123 11.45 -2.46 -3.68
CA ASP A 123 11.11 -2.99 -2.36
C ASP A 123 10.00 -4.02 -2.46
N LEU A 124 8.99 -3.78 -3.27
CA LEU A 124 7.91 -4.75 -3.45
C LEU A 124 8.43 -6.06 -4.05
N GLU A 125 9.27 -5.97 -5.07
CA GLU A 125 9.88 -7.15 -5.70
C GLU A 125 10.66 -7.98 -4.69
N ARG A 126 11.46 -7.32 -3.85
CA ARG A 126 12.22 -8.00 -2.80
C ARG A 126 11.30 -8.64 -1.76
N LEU A 127 10.27 -7.91 -1.33
CA LEU A 127 9.32 -8.43 -0.33
C LEU A 127 8.55 -9.63 -0.86
N ILE A 128 8.16 -9.62 -2.12
CA ILE A 128 7.48 -10.77 -2.75
C ILE A 128 8.38 -12.00 -2.75
N ALA A 129 9.68 -11.79 -3.00
CA ALA A 129 10.65 -12.89 -2.99
C ALA A 129 10.88 -13.44 -1.57
N GLU A 130 10.85 -12.59 -0.56
CA GLU A 130 11.16 -12.95 0.82
C GLU A 130 9.95 -13.40 1.64
N ILE A 131 8.76 -12.89 1.33
CA ILE A 131 7.55 -13.12 2.11
C ILE A 131 6.53 -13.91 1.29
N ARG A 132 6.45 -15.21 1.55
CA ARG A 132 5.52 -16.10 0.85
C ARG A 132 4.06 -15.66 1.05
N ALA A 133 3.71 -15.24 2.26
CA ALA A 133 2.36 -14.78 2.57
C ALA A 133 1.97 -13.56 1.72
N LEU A 134 2.91 -12.67 1.42
CA LEU A 134 2.65 -11.52 0.56
C LEU A 134 2.35 -11.97 -0.87
N ARG A 135 3.16 -12.88 -1.42
CA ARG A 135 2.94 -13.40 -2.75
C ARG A 135 1.57 -14.07 -2.88
N GLU A 136 1.22 -14.90 -1.91
CA GLU A 136 -0.08 -15.57 -1.90
C GLU A 136 -1.23 -14.57 -1.79
N THR A 137 -1.09 -13.56 -0.94
CA THR A 137 -2.10 -12.53 -0.76
C THR A 137 -2.33 -11.71 -2.02
N LEU A 138 -1.24 -11.33 -2.70
CA LEU A 138 -1.35 -10.58 -3.95
C LEU A 138 -2.01 -11.41 -5.05
N ASP A 139 -1.69 -12.69 -5.14
CA ASP A 139 -2.29 -13.59 -6.14
C ASP A 139 -3.79 -13.76 -5.88
N GLU A 140 -4.20 -13.90 -4.63
CA GLU A 140 -5.61 -13.97 -4.25
C GLU A 140 -6.35 -12.66 -4.57
N THR A 141 -5.71 -11.52 -4.33
CA THR A 141 -6.30 -10.21 -4.59
C THR A 141 -6.55 -10.02 -6.09
N VAL A 142 -5.62 -10.40 -6.93
CA VAL A 142 -5.80 -10.34 -8.38
C VAL A 142 -7.01 -11.16 -8.80
N SER A 143 -7.15 -12.36 -8.28
CA SER A 143 -8.28 -13.23 -8.59
C SER A 143 -9.63 -12.64 -8.19
N ARG A 144 -9.65 -11.87 -7.07
CA ARG A 144 -10.88 -11.27 -6.55
C ARG A 144 -11.26 -9.97 -7.25
N HIS A 145 -10.28 -9.16 -7.63
CA HIS A 145 -10.50 -7.79 -8.09
C HIS A 145 -10.44 -7.61 -9.61
N VAL A 146 -10.36 -8.69 -10.38
CA VAL A 146 -10.45 -8.58 -11.83
C VAL A 146 -11.93 -8.61 -12.22
N PRO A 147 -12.55 -7.46 -12.51
CA PRO A 147 -13.94 -7.47 -12.97
C PRO A 147 -14.01 -8.07 -14.39
N ALA A 148 -15.16 -8.64 -14.73
CA ALA A 148 -15.38 -9.22 -16.04
C ALA A 148 -15.09 -8.22 -17.17
N SER A 149 -15.39 -6.95 -16.95
CA SER A 149 -15.13 -5.89 -17.91
C SER A 149 -13.63 -5.67 -18.15
N ALA A 150 -12.78 -5.91 -17.15
CA ALA A 150 -11.33 -5.76 -17.30
C ALA A 150 -10.72 -6.94 -18.06
N THR A 151 -11.34 -8.11 -18.02
CA THR A 151 -10.86 -9.29 -18.73
C THR A 151 -11.31 -9.30 -20.18
N ALA A 152 -12.28 -8.50 -20.55
CA ALA A 152 -12.78 -8.40 -21.93
C ALA A 152 -11.88 -7.54 -22.81
N GLU A 153 -10.93 -6.83 -22.23
CA GLU A 153 -10.00 -5.99 -22.96
C GLU A 153 -8.69 -6.76 -23.25
#